data_237a1af239a17ab4277e7413706d55a6
#
_entry.id   237a1af239a17ab4277e7413706d55a6
#
_cell.length_a   1.000
_cell.length_b   1.000
_cell.length_c   1.000
_cell.angle_alpha   90.00
_cell.angle_beta   90.00
_cell.angle_gamma   90.00
#
_symmetry.space_group_name_H-M   'P 1'
#
loop_
_entity.id
_entity.type
_entity.pdbx_description
1 polymer ?
#
loop_
_entity_poly.entity_id
_entity_poly.type
_entity_poly.pdbx_seq_one_letter_code
_entity_poly.pdbx_strand_id
1 'polypeptide(L)'
;MKRKRAFKGILFILPSFAGVCLFWLLPYMDVIRRSFFSAVGGTFTGLKNYETVFANQAFLLAGENTIRFFGTCIPLLVLLSLITAVLINGLKEMHRQLLKTAFLLPMAIPVASVVLLWRALFNGQGILNHLLFMLSLKNVDWMNTGASFGVLVISYIWRNLGYDIVLWLAGLSAIPESLYEAAHVDGAGTWKCFQYRLLHS
;
A
#
# COMPACT_ATOMS: atom_id res chain seq x y z
N MET A 1 -30.30 10.61 32.11
CA MET A 1 -30.26 11.09 30.71
C MET A 1 -29.14 10.45 29.86
N LYS A 2 -27.90 10.20 30.35
CA LYS A 2 -26.78 9.58 29.61
C LYS A 2 -27.09 8.18 29.04
N ARG A 3 -27.78 7.30 29.80
CA ARG A 3 -28.10 5.92 29.39
C ARG A 3 -29.09 5.84 28.20
N LYS A 4 -30.06 6.76 28.10
CA LYS A 4 -31.00 6.83 26.96
C LYS A 4 -30.31 7.31 25.65
N ARG A 5 -29.29 8.20 25.76
CA ARG A 5 -28.49 8.64 24.59
C ARG A 5 -27.58 7.53 24.09
N ALA A 6 -26.95 6.76 24.99
CA ALA A 6 -26.13 5.61 24.61
C ALA A 6 -26.95 4.54 23.89
N PHE A 7 -28.18 4.25 24.37
CA PHE A 7 -29.05 3.26 23.71
C PHE A 7 -29.46 3.68 22.29
N LYS A 8 -29.79 4.98 22.10
CA LYS A 8 -30.08 5.51 20.74
C LYS A 8 -28.86 5.38 19.81
N GLY A 9 -27.64 5.65 20.30
CA GLY A 9 -26.41 5.46 19.53
C GLY A 9 -26.20 4.01 19.09
N ILE A 10 -26.42 3.04 19.99
CA ILE A 10 -26.34 1.61 19.69
C ILE A 10 -27.35 1.22 18.61
N LEU A 11 -28.58 1.73 18.68
CA LEU A 11 -29.63 1.43 17.71
C LEU A 11 -29.26 1.89 16.29
N PHE A 12 -28.55 3.02 16.15
CA PHE A 12 -28.05 3.50 14.86
C PHE A 12 -26.91 2.64 14.28
N ILE A 13 -26.06 2.08 15.14
CA ILE A 13 -24.93 1.25 14.73
C ILE A 13 -25.39 -0.20 14.46
N LEU A 14 -26.48 -0.64 15.08
CA LEU A 14 -26.95 -2.03 15.08
C LEU A 14 -27.16 -2.61 13.67
N PRO A 15 -27.74 -1.93 12.67
CA PRO A 15 -27.89 -2.47 11.32
C PRO A 15 -26.53 -2.73 10.64
N SER A 16 -25.60 -1.78 10.73
CA SER A 16 -24.25 -1.95 10.16
C SER A 16 -23.47 -3.04 10.89
N PHE A 17 -23.56 -3.07 12.21
CA PHE A 17 -22.92 -4.09 13.04
C PHE A 17 -23.47 -5.50 12.74
N ALA A 18 -24.81 -5.63 12.62
CA ALA A 18 -25.46 -6.88 12.23
C ALA A 18 -25.00 -7.35 10.84
N GLY A 19 -24.88 -6.43 9.87
CA GLY A 19 -24.33 -6.74 8.56
C GLY A 19 -22.89 -7.25 8.63
N VAL A 20 -22.02 -6.60 9.38
CA VAL A 20 -20.65 -7.06 9.60
C VAL A 20 -20.61 -8.43 10.27
N CYS A 21 -21.42 -8.65 11.31
CA CYS A 21 -21.49 -9.96 11.96
C CYS A 21 -21.96 -11.06 11.01
N LEU A 22 -23.00 -10.80 10.22
CA LEU A 22 -23.60 -11.79 9.34
C LEU A 22 -22.70 -12.15 8.16
N PHE A 23 -22.12 -11.13 7.50
CA PHE A 23 -21.40 -11.33 6.25
C PHE A 23 -19.90 -11.50 6.41
N TRP A 24 -19.33 -11.10 7.56
CA TRP A 24 -17.90 -11.21 7.82
C TRP A 24 -17.58 -12.13 8.99
N LEU A 25 -18.16 -11.86 10.16
CA LEU A 25 -17.78 -12.56 11.38
C LEU A 25 -18.23 -14.04 11.33
N LEU A 26 -19.48 -14.32 10.94
CA LEU A 26 -19.97 -15.70 10.87
C LEU A 26 -19.21 -16.56 9.84
N PRO A 27 -19.00 -16.12 8.58
CA PRO A 27 -18.17 -16.87 7.63
C PRO A 27 -16.73 -17.06 8.13
N TYR A 28 -16.15 -16.03 8.76
CA TYR A 28 -14.79 -16.12 9.29
C TYR A 28 -14.68 -17.15 10.43
N MET A 29 -15.64 -17.17 11.34
CA MET A 29 -15.72 -18.18 12.40
C MET A 29 -15.91 -19.59 11.85
N ASP A 30 -16.69 -19.76 10.78
CA ASP A 30 -16.84 -21.07 10.13
C ASP A 30 -15.53 -21.52 9.44
N VAL A 31 -14.78 -20.61 8.82
CA VAL A 31 -13.43 -20.92 8.28
C VAL A 31 -12.48 -21.35 9.41
N ILE A 32 -12.45 -20.63 10.53
CA ILE A 32 -11.64 -21.03 11.68
C ILE A 32 -12.05 -22.41 12.18
N ARG A 33 -13.35 -22.67 12.31
CA ARG A 33 -13.83 -24.01 12.71
C ARG A 33 -13.36 -25.08 11.75
N ARG A 34 -13.54 -24.88 10.45
CA ARG A 34 -13.14 -25.83 9.40
C ARG A 34 -11.64 -26.09 9.36
N SER A 35 -10.82 -25.13 9.77
CA SER A 35 -9.37 -25.32 9.78
C SER A 35 -8.89 -26.42 10.73
N PHE A 36 -9.72 -26.82 11.71
CA PHE A 36 -9.46 -27.93 12.62
C PHE A 36 -10.00 -29.28 12.14
N PHE A 37 -10.63 -29.32 10.97
CA PHE A 37 -11.19 -30.53 10.40
C PHE A 37 -10.49 -30.90 9.09
N SER A 38 -10.47 -32.19 8.77
CA SER A 38 -9.95 -32.68 7.49
C SER A 38 -10.82 -32.18 6.32
N ALA A 39 -10.18 -31.73 5.24
CA ALA A 39 -10.88 -31.35 4.00
C ALA A 39 -11.62 -32.54 3.36
N VAL A 40 -11.13 -33.76 3.56
CA VAL A 40 -11.73 -34.99 3.08
C VAL A 40 -12.25 -35.76 4.30
N GLY A 41 -13.56 -36.06 4.30
CA GLY A 41 -14.20 -36.83 5.37
C GLY A 41 -14.63 -36.02 6.60
N GLY A 42 -14.30 -34.76 6.72
CA GLY A 42 -14.80 -33.87 7.77
C GLY A 42 -14.47 -34.30 9.22
N THR A 43 -13.46 -35.14 9.40
CA THR A 43 -13.00 -35.58 10.74
C THR A 43 -12.20 -34.52 11.44
N PHE A 44 -12.38 -34.44 12.76
CA PHE A 44 -11.60 -33.50 13.55
C PHE A 44 -10.11 -33.91 13.63
N THR A 45 -9.23 -33.05 13.15
CA THR A 45 -7.78 -33.30 13.05
C THR A 45 -6.93 -32.42 13.98
N GLY A 46 -7.58 -31.56 14.78
CA GLY A 46 -6.89 -30.62 15.66
C GLY A 46 -5.97 -29.69 14.89
N LEU A 47 -4.72 -29.58 15.26
CA LEU A 47 -3.72 -28.67 14.65
C LEU A 47 -2.97 -29.25 13.45
N LYS A 48 -3.27 -30.48 13.04
CA LYS A 48 -2.53 -31.17 11.97
C LYS A 48 -2.51 -30.41 10.64
N ASN A 49 -3.59 -29.72 10.29
CA ASN A 49 -3.62 -28.86 9.09
C ASN A 49 -2.59 -27.72 9.19
N TYR A 50 -2.45 -27.12 10.37
CA TYR A 50 -1.47 -26.05 10.59
C TYR A 50 -0.03 -26.58 10.54
N GLU A 51 0.23 -27.74 11.16
CA GLU A 51 1.55 -28.40 11.07
C GLU A 51 1.92 -28.68 9.61
N THR A 52 0.97 -29.20 8.80
CA THR A 52 1.19 -29.45 7.38
C THR A 52 1.50 -28.15 6.61
N VAL A 53 0.79 -27.07 6.90
CA VAL A 53 1.00 -25.77 6.23
C VAL A 53 2.38 -25.19 6.61
N PHE A 54 2.73 -25.21 7.88
CA PHE A 54 4.03 -24.69 8.35
C PHE A 54 5.23 -25.57 7.98
N ALA A 55 5.00 -26.86 7.69
CA ALA A 55 6.03 -27.74 7.13
C ALA A 55 6.16 -27.60 5.59
N ASN A 56 5.23 -26.93 4.93
CA ASN A 56 5.23 -26.79 3.49
C ASN A 56 6.21 -25.73 3.03
N GLN A 57 7.24 -26.14 2.27
CA GLN A 57 8.29 -25.22 1.77
C GLN A 57 7.73 -24.10 0.89
N ALA A 58 6.69 -24.37 0.09
CA ALA A 58 6.07 -23.33 -0.74
C ALA A 58 5.39 -22.25 0.12
N PHE A 59 4.77 -22.63 1.25
CA PHE A 59 4.20 -21.69 2.21
C PHE A 59 5.28 -20.85 2.89
N LEU A 60 6.36 -21.47 3.32
CA LEU A 60 7.49 -20.75 3.94
C LEU A 60 8.12 -19.76 2.96
N LEU A 61 8.36 -20.19 1.73
CA LEU A 61 8.87 -19.32 0.67
C LEU A 61 7.93 -18.15 0.36
N ALA A 62 6.62 -18.41 0.32
CA ALA A 62 5.62 -17.35 0.14
C ALA A 62 5.64 -16.35 1.31
N GLY A 63 5.80 -16.84 2.55
CA GLY A 63 5.95 -16.02 3.75
C GLY A 63 7.20 -15.13 3.68
N GLU A 64 8.35 -15.70 3.33
CA GLU A 64 9.60 -14.96 3.15
C GLU A 64 9.47 -13.88 2.08
N ASN A 65 8.95 -14.22 0.91
CA ASN A 65 8.71 -13.28 -0.18
C ASN A 65 7.77 -12.14 0.24
N THR A 66 6.73 -12.45 1.02
CA THR A 66 5.79 -11.46 1.54
C THR A 66 6.48 -10.50 2.51
N ILE A 67 7.25 -11.01 3.47
CA ILE A 67 8.00 -10.19 4.43
C ILE A 67 9.02 -9.31 3.70
N ARG A 68 9.76 -9.87 2.75
CA ARG A 68 10.71 -9.12 1.92
C ARG A 68 10.02 -8.03 1.13
N PHE A 69 8.86 -8.32 0.53
CA PHE A 69 8.07 -7.35 -0.21
C PHE A 69 7.61 -6.21 0.69
N PHE A 70 6.98 -6.49 1.82
CA PHE A 70 6.53 -5.46 2.75
C PHE A 70 7.69 -4.64 3.30
N GLY A 71 8.78 -5.30 3.71
CA GLY A 71 9.98 -4.62 4.24
C GLY A 71 10.66 -3.71 3.21
N THR A 72 10.47 -3.94 1.92
CA THR A 72 11.04 -3.12 0.85
C THR A 72 10.05 -2.08 0.34
N CYS A 73 8.83 -2.52 -0.03
CA CYS A 73 7.85 -1.65 -0.69
C CYS A 73 7.28 -0.59 0.24
N ILE A 74 6.91 -0.94 1.48
CA ILE A 74 6.26 0.02 2.38
C ILE A 74 7.19 1.18 2.75
N PRO A 75 8.44 0.95 3.22
CA PRO A 75 9.34 2.05 3.52
C PRO A 75 9.66 2.91 2.30
N LEU A 76 9.89 2.30 1.14
CA LEU A 76 10.15 3.04 -0.09
C LEU A 76 8.96 3.87 -0.53
N LEU A 77 7.74 3.31 -0.49
CA LEU A 77 6.52 4.00 -0.85
C LEU A 77 6.27 5.19 0.07
N VAL A 78 6.38 4.99 1.39
CA VAL A 78 6.20 6.05 2.40
C VAL A 78 7.23 7.17 2.20
N LEU A 79 8.50 6.83 2.02
CA LEU A 79 9.56 7.83 1.82
C LEU A 79 9.38 8.60 0.51
N LEU A 80 9.15 7.90 -0.60
CA LEU A 80 8.99 8.54 -1.91
C LEU A 80 7.72 9.41 -1.96
N SER A 81 6.61 8.94 -1.40
CA SER A 81 5.36 9.70 -1.36
C SER A 81 5.49 10.95 -0.48
N LEU A 82 6.14 10.84 0.68
CA LEU A 82 6.40 11.98 1.57
C LEU A 82 7.29 13.01 0.89
N ILE A 83 8.43 12.60 0.33
CA ILE A 83 9.34 13.51 -0.38
C ILE A 83 8.60 14.21 -1.52
N THR A 84 7.87 13.45 -2.32
CA THR A 84 7.11 14.01 -3.46
C THR A 84 6.00 14.96 -2.97
N ALA A 85 5.27 14.61 -1.90
CA ALA A 85 4.24 15.47 -1.33
C ALA A 85 4.80 16.81 -0.82
N VAL A 86 5.95 16.77 -0.16
CA VAL A 86 6.64 18.00 0.32
C VAL A 86 7.05 18.90 -0.86
N LEU A 87 7.63 18.32 -1.92
CA LEU A 87 8.01 19.05 -3.13
C LEU A 87 6.78 19.67 -3.82
N ILE A 88 5.70 18.90 -3.96
CA ILE A 88 4.47 19.37 -4.58
C ILE A 88 3.77 20.44 -3.72
N ASN A 89 3.82 20.32 -2.40
CA ASN A 89 3.17 21.27 -1.50
C ASN A 89 3.75 22.70 -1.62
N GLY A 90 5.03 22.85 -1.99
CA GLY A 90 5.67 24.15 -2.24
C GLY A 90 5.31 24.78 -3.59
N LEU A 91 4.57 24.10 -4.46
CA LEU A 91 4.23 24.61 -5.78
C LEU A 91 2.94 25.45 -5.77
N LYS A 92 2.79 26.29 -6.82
CA LYS A 92 1.55 27.04 -7.06
C LYS A 92 0.37 26.05 -7.23
N GLU A 93 -0.83 26.45 -6.79
CA GLU A 93 -2.02 25.60 -6.74
C GLU A 93 -2.31 24.86 -8.06
N MET A 94 -2.21 25.55 -9.21
CA MET A 94 -2.44 24.94 -10.52
C MET A 94 -1.48 23.78 -10.81
N HIS A 95 -0.18 23.93 -10.54
CA HIS A 95 0.81 22.88 -10.75
C HIS A 95 0.61 21.73 -9.75
N ARG A 96 0.26 22.07 -8.51
CA ARG A 96 -0.05 21.09 -7.45
C ARG A 96 -1.21 20.19 -7.86
N GLN A 97 -2.31 20.75 -8.36
CA GLN A 97 -3.47 19.98 -8.82
C GLN A 97 -3.16 19.12 -10.03
N LEU A 98 -2.42 19.67 -11.02
CA LEU A 98 -2.00 18.92 -12.19
C LEU A 98 -1.15 17.69 -11.82
N LEU A 99 -0.17 17.85 -10.95
CA LEU A 99 0.69 16.76 -10.49
C LEU A 99 -0.07 15.74 -9.66
N LYS A 100 -0.97 16.16 -8.76
CA LYS A 100 -1.86 15.24 -8.04
C LYS A 100 -2.64 14.34 -9.00
N THR A 101 -3.26 14.93 -10.01
CA THR A 101 -4.02 14.20 -11.01
C THR A 101 -3.13 13.24 -11.79
N ALA A 102 -1.95 13.69 -12.24
CA ALA A 102 -1.01 12.86 -12.98
C ALA A 102 -0.53 11.64 -12.16
N PHE A 103 -0.21 11.83 -10.88
CA PHE A 103 0.20 10.73 -9.99
C PHE A 103 -0.95 9.76 -9.63
N LEU A 104 -2.22 10.21 -9.68
CA LEU A 104 -3.37 9.33 -9.44
C LEU A 104 -3.77 8.51 -10.67
N LEU A 105 -3.36 8.90 -11.88
CA LEU A 105 -3.71 8.19 -13.12
C LEU A 105 -3.37 6.70 -13.09
N PRO A 106 -2.19 6.24 -12.61
CA PRO A 106 -1.87 4.82 -12.57
C PRO A 106 -2.86 3.97 -11.79
N MET A 107 -3.43 4.52 -10.73
CA MET A 107 -4.41 3.81 -9.89
C MET A 107 -5.75 3.63 -10.62
N ALA A 108 -6.11 4.55 -11.51
CA ALA A 108 -7.35 4.49 -12.30
C ALA A 108 -7.30 3.45 -13.43
N ILE A 109 -6.10 3.00 -13.83
CA ILE A 109 -5.94 2.03 -14.91
C ILE A 109 -6.36 0.63 -14.43
N PRO A 110 -7.22 -0.10 -15.19
CA PRO A 110 -7.56 -1.48 -14.86
C PRO A 110 -6.33 -2.39 -14.75
N VAL A 111 -6.32 -3.28 -13.75
CA VAL A 111 -5.17 -4.15 -13.47
C VAL A 111 -4.76 -4.99 -14.69
N ALA A 112 -5.73 -5.49 -15.46
CA ALA A 112 -5.46 -6.26 -16.66
C ALA A 112 -4.63 -5.47 -17.71
N SER A 113 -4.95 -4.18 -17.90
CA SER A 113 -4.20 -3.30 -18.81
C SER A 113 -2.77 -3.04 -18.30
N VAL A 114 -2.61 -2.89 -16.98
CA VAL A 114 -1.29 -2.75 -16.35
C VAL A 114 -0.44 -4.00 -16.58
N VAL A 115 -1.00 -5.20 -16.43
CA VAL A 115 -0.28 -6.45 -16.70
C VAL A 115 0.19 -6.54 -18.15
N LEU A 116 -0.65 -6.14 -19.11
CA LEU A 116 -0.26 -6.11 -20.53
C LEU A 116 0.85 -5.10 -20.80
N LEU A 117 0.77 -3.91 -20.19
CA LEU A 117 1.82 -2.89 -20.26
C LEU A 117 3.17 -3.43 -19.74
N TRP A 118 3.18 -4.04 -18.56
CA TRP A 118 4.38 -4.61 -17.96
C TRP A 118 4.96 -5.75 -18.80
N ARG A 119 4.10 -6.61 -19.36
CA ARG A 119 4.54 -7.65 -20.30
C ARG A 119 5.21 -7.03 -21.53
N ALA A 120 4.62 -6.00 -22.14
CA ALA A 120 5.22 -5.33 -23.29
C ALA A 120 6.57 -4.68 -22.96
N LEU A 121 6.74 -4.13 -21.76
CA LEU A 121 7.98 -3.48 -21.31
C LEU A 121 9.07 -4.48 -20.94
N PHE A 122 8.73 -5.48 -20.10
CA PHE A 122 9.69 -6.36 -19.42
C PHE A 122 9.83 -7.76 -20.03
N ASN A 123 9.16 -8.05 -21.15
CA ASN A 123 9.39 -9.31 -21.88
C ASN A 123 10.84 -9.40 -22.37
N GLY A 124 11.32 -10.62 -22.60
CA GLY A 124 12.65 -10.88 -23.18
C GLY A 124 12.90 -10.15 -24.51
N GLN A 125 11.88 -9.95 -25.32
CA GLN A 125 11.88 -9.14 -26.55
C GLN A 125 11.16 -7.79 -26.39
N GLY A 126 10.96 -7.35 -25.14
CA GLY A 126 10.23 -6.14 -24.81
C GLY A 126 11.03 -4.86 -25.04
N ILE A 127 10.35 -3.73 -24.86
CA ILE A 127 10.90 -2.39 -25.12
C ILE A 127 12.20 -2.15 -24.34
N LEU A 128 12.28 -2.58 -23.08
CA LEU A 128 13.46 -2.36 -22.25
C LEU A 128 14.67 -3.13 -22.77
N ASN A 129 14.50 -4.40 -23.18
CA ASN A 129 15.60 -5.17 -23.75
C ASN A 129 16.02 -4.63 -25.13
N HIS A 130 15.08 -4.08 -25.90
CA HIS A 130 15.43 -3.40 -27.15
C HIS A 130 16.28 -2.13 -26.90
N LEU A 131 15.95 -1.35 -25.87
CA LEU A 131 16.76 -0.21 -25.45
C LEU A 131 18.15 -0.63 -24.94
N LEU A 132 18.23 -1.71 -24.16
CA LEU A 132 19.52 -2.26 -23.70
C LEU A 132 20.37 -2.70 -24.90
N PHE A 133 19.77 -3.36 -25.88
CA PHE A 133 20.46 -3.76 -27.11
C PHE A 133 21.02 -2.56 -27.88
N MET A 134 20.23 -1.46 -28.01
CA MET A 134 20.72 -0.22 -28.64
C MET A 134 21.92 0.40 -27.92
N LEU A 135 21.99 0.20 -26.58
CA LEU A 135 23.11 0.65 -25.75
C LEU A 135 24.26 -0.36 -25.68
N SER A 136 24.24 -1.41 -26.51
CA SER A 136 25.22 -2.51 -26.49
C SER A 136 25.31 -3.23 -25.15
N LEU A 137 24.22 -3.22 -24.36
CA LEU A 137 24.12 -3.92 -23.09
C LEU A 137 23.47 -5.31 -23.26
N LYS A 138 23.74 -6.22 -22.34
CA LYS A 138 23.16 -7.57 -22.36
C LYS A 138 21.68 -7.53 -22.05
N ASN A 139 20.90 -8.36 -22.75
CA ASN A 139 19.50 -8.59 -22.44
C ASN A 139 19.33 -9.18 -21.03
N VAL A 140 18.28 -8.76 -20.36
CA VAL A 140 17.94 -9.21 -19.00
C VAL A 140 16.61 -9.96 -19.05
N ASP A 141 16.56 -11.12 -18.40
CA ASP A 141 15.28 -11.78 -18.14
C ASP A 141 14.62 -11.16 -16.89
N TRP A 142 13.82 -10.12 -17.12
CA TRP A 142 13.19 -9.34 -16.07
C TRP A 142 12.16 -10.11 -15.26
N MET A 143 11.55 -11.16 -15.83
CA MET A 143 10.39 -11.83 -15.24
C MET A 143 10.72 -13.12 -14.51
N ASN A 144 11.80 -13.83 -14.92
CA ASN A 144 12.15 -15.16 -14.40
C ASN A 144 13.45 -15.18 -13.58
N THR A 145 14.06 -14.03 -13.34
CA THR A 145 15.28 -13.89 -12.52
C THR A 145 15.03 -13.07 -11.26
N GLY A 146 16.04 -12.85 -10.44
CA GLY A 146 15.97 -11.96 -9.28
C GLY A 146 15.54 -10.52 -9.62
N ALA A 147 15.62 -10.11 -10.89
CA ALA A 147 15.11 -8.83 -11.38
C ALA A 147 13.57 -8.72 -11.27
N SER A 148 12.85 -9.84 -11.28
CA SER A 148 11.39 -9.87 -11.15
C SER A 148 10.89 -9.23 -9.85
N PHE A 149 11.65 -9.36 -8.76
CA PHE A 149 11.33 -8.66 -7.51
C PHE A 149 11.41 -7.15 -7.66
N GLY A 150 12.40 -6.63 -8.37
CA GLY A 150 12.52 -5.20 -8.69
C GLY A 150 11.35 -4.71 -9.54
N VAL A 151 10.95 -5.48 -10.56
CA VAL A 151 9.77 -5.16 -11.39
C VAL A 151 8.50 -5.11 -10.53
N LEU A 152 8.32 -6.05 -9.60
CA LEU A 152 7.19 -6.08 -8.68
C LEU A 152 7.17 -4.83 -7.78
N VAL A 153 8.30 -4.46 -7.18
CA VAL A 153 8.45 -3.27 -6.32
C VAL A 153 8.13 -1.99 -7.09
N ILE A 154 8.72 -1.81 -8.27
CA ILE A 154 8.48 -0.63 -9.13
C ILE A 154 7.01 -0.55 -9.53
N SER A 155 6.41 -1.67 -9.94
CA SER A 155 4.99 -1.75 -10.32
C SER A 155 4.07 -1.32 -9.18
N TYR A 156 4.35 -1.80 -7.98
CA TYR A 156 3.57 -1.50 -6.79
C TYR A 156 3.68 -0.03 -6.41
N ILE A 157 4.91 0.50 -6.36
CA ILE A 157 5.17 1.91 -6.03
C ILE A 157 4.51 2.81 -7.07
N TRP A 158 4.74 2.57 -8.37
CA TRP A 158 4.15 3.37 -9.44
C TRP A 158 2.61 3.45 -9.35
N ARG A 159 1.97 2.35 -8.98
CA ARG A 159 0.51 2.29 -8.87
C ARG A 159 -0.04 3.01 -7.65
N ASN A 160 0.64 2.94 -6.51
CA ASN A 160 0.13 3.41 -5.22
C ASN A 160 0.68 4.78 -4.80
N LEU A 161 1.77 5.23 -5.40
CA LEU A 161 2.47 6.46 -5.03
C LEU A 161 1.55 7.69 -4.99
N GLY A 162 0.67 7.82 -5.99
CA GLY A 162 -0.23 8.97 -6.08
C GLY A 162 -1.24 9.05 -4.96
N TYR A 163 -1.78 7.92 -4.52
CA TYR A 163 -2.70 7.86 -3.41
C TYR A 163 -2.04 8.32 -2.10
N ASP A 164 -0.84 7.82 -1.81
CA ASP A 164 -0.11 8.19 -0.61
C ASP A 164 0.34 9.66 -0.64
N ILE A 165 0.73 10.19 -1.81
CA ILE A 165 1.01 11.63 -1.98
C ILE A 165 -0.21 12.47 -1.58
N VAL A 166 -1.41 12.08 -2.00
CA VAL A 166 -2.65 12.82 -1.65
C VAL A 166 -2.92 12.76 -0.15
N LEU A 167 -2.71 11.60 0.48
CA LEU A 167 -2.85 11.47 1.93
C LEU A 167 -1.85 12.37 2.68
N TRP A 168 -0.58 12.37 2.27
CA TRP A 168 0.43 13.27 2.85
C TRP A 168 0.07 14.75 2.64
N LEU A 169 -0.37 15.14 1.46
CA LEU A 169 -0.79 16.51 1.18
C LEU A 169 -1.98 16.92 2.04
N ALA A 170 -2.94 16.04 2.26
CA ALA A 170 -4.06 16.30 3.15
C ALA A 170 -3.59 16.52 4.60
N GLY A 171 -2.72 15.65 5.12
CA GLY A 171 -2.11 15.80 6.43
C GLY A 171 -1.31 17.10 6.56
N LEU A 172 -0.47 17.41 5.56
CA LEU A 172 0.32 18.63 5.53
C LEU A 172 -0.55 19.91 5.49
N SER A 173 -1.70 19.86 4.84
CA SER A 173 -2.64 21.00 4.75
C SER A 173 -3.51 21.18 6.00
N ALA A 174 -3.60 20.16 6.85
CA ALA A 174 -4.34 20.24 8.11
C ALA A 174 -3.63 21.06 9.20
N ILE A 175 -2.34 21.35 9.01
CA ILE A 175 -1.52 22.07 9.98
C ILE A 175 -1.75 23.58 9.82
N PRO A 176 -2.20 24.31 10.88
CA PRO A 176 -2.46 25.74 10.83
C PRO A 176 -1.21 26.55 10.44
N GLU A 177 -1.40 27.55 9.58
CA GLU A 177 -0.32 28.42 9.10
C GLU A 177 0.35 29.19 10.24
N SER A 178 -0.38 29.52 11.31
CA SER A 178 0.11 30.16 12.52
C SER A 178 1.29 29.44 13.21
N LEU A 179 1.36 28.11 13.07
CA LEU A 179 2.49 27.34 13.62
C LEU A 179 3.78 27.56 12.81
N TYR A 180 3.65 27.85 11.51
CA TYR A 180 4.80 28.20 10.66
C TYR A 180 5.32 29.60 10.97
N GLU A 181 4.40 30.55 11.16
CA GLU A 181 4.73 31.92 11.53
C GLU A 181 5.47 31.95 12.87
N ALA A 182 4.97 31.19 13.86
CA ALA A 182 5.64 31.07 15.16
C ALA A 182 7.04 30.47 15.04
N ALA A 183 7.20 29.36 14.29
CA ALA A 183 8.49 28.73 14.07
C ALA A 183 9.49 29.64 13.31
N HIS A 184 9.01 30.46 12.37
CA HIS A 184 9.82 31.46 11.69
C HIS A 184 10.29 32.57 12.63
N VAL A 185 9.44 33.04 13.54
CA VAL A 185 9.81 34.04 14.57
C VAL A 185 10.88 33.48 15.51
N ASP A 186 10.80 32.17 15.82
CA ASP A 186 11.79 31.47 16.66
C ASP A 186 13.10 31.14 15.90
N GLY A 187 13.26 31.61 14.65
CA GLY A 187 14.48 31.43 13.86
C GLY A 187 14.67 29.99 13.33
N ALA A 188 13.64 29.20 13.30
CA ALA A 188 13.71 27.87 12.74
C ALA A 188 13.89 27.91 11.21
N GLY A 189 14.99 27.36 10.71
CA GLY A 189 15.18 27.18 9.27
C GLY A 189 14.17 26.18 8.69
N THR A 190 13.99 26.21 7.36
CA THR A 190 13.00 25.39 6.61
C THR A 190 13.01 23.90 6.98
N TRP A 191 14.18 23.34 7.28
CA TRP A 191 14.32 21.94 7.71
C TRP A 191 13.82 21.72 9.14
N LYS A 192 14.07 22.62 10.07
CA LYS A 192 13.52 22.54 11.42
C LYS A 192 12.01 22.71 11.44
N CYS A 193 11.47 23.63 10.66
CA CYS A 193 10.03 23.77 10.47
C CYS A 193 9.42 22.47 9.93
N PHE A 194 10.08 21.79 9.00
CA PHE A 194 9.66 20.49 8.48
C PHE A 194 9.69 19.37 9.54
N GLN A 195 10.74 19.29 10.35
CA GLN A 195 10.82 18.32 11.46
C GLN A 195 9.74 18.54 12.51
N TYR A 196 9.50 19.78 12.92
CA TYR A 196 8.40 20.11 13.83
C TYR A 196 7.03 19.74 13.26
N ARG A 197 6.86 19.88 11.96
CA ARG A 197 5.66 19.50 11.22
C ARG A 197 5.38 17.99 11.27
N LEU A 198 6.41 17.16 11.16
CA LEU A 198 6.28 15.69 11.16
C LEU A 198 6.15 15.08 12.56
N LEU A 199 6.72 15.74 13.59
CA LEU A 199 6.84 15.17 14.93
C LEU A 199 5.70 15.60 15.87
N HIS A 200 4.93 16.62 15.54
CA HIS A 200 3.91 17.21 16.40
C HIS A 200 2.51 17.23 15.76
N SER A 201 2.32 16.57 14.62
CA SER A 201 1.01 16.23 14.03
C SER A 201 0.60 14.82 14.44
#